data_5c17642ba7a985d2820c4df62d028824
#
_entry.id   5c17642ba7a985d2820c4df62d028824
#
_cell.length_a   1.000
_cell.length_b   1.000
_cell.length_c   1.000
_cell.angle_alpha   90.00
_cell.angle_beta   90.00
_cell.angle_gamma   90.00
#
_symmetry.space_group_name_H-M   'P 1'
#
loop_
_entity.id
_entity.type
_entity.pdbx_description
1 polymer ?
#
loop_
_entity_poly.entity_id
_entity_poly.type
_entity_poly.pdbx_seq_one_letter_code
_entity_poly.pdbx_strand_id
1 'polypeptide(L)'
;MTDADNLPRHRSSRPPLPDALGKLCTEGKATAQYLWQVPDDQAARAKIVTILNQIAVEAQKQNRKEMGRDVTELLTAAKASPSPQQVDLLVGGFDRLIKLWQAAKSGL
;
A
#
# COMPACT_ATOMS: atom_id res chain seq x y z
N MET A 1 9.01 -23.48 28.22
CA MET A 1 9.34 -23.04 27.94
C MET A 1 9.54 -22.60 27.42
N THR A 2 9.29 -22.73 27.23
CA THR A 2 9.52 -22.19 26.82
C THR A 2 9.62 -21.70 26.10
N ASP A 3 9.31 -21.97 26.07
CA ASP A 3 9.43 -21.42 25.38
C ASP A 3 9.44 -21.16 24.65
N ALA A 4 9.07 -21.52 24.85
CA ALA A 4 9.13 -21.20 24.22
C ALA A 4 9.08 -20.88 23.61
N ASP A 5 8.73 -21.03 23.77
CA ASP A 5 8.80 -20.64 23.23
C ASP A 5 9.08 -20.36 22.62
N ASN A 6 9.01 -20.49 22.86
CA ASN A 6 9.39 -20.15 22.35
C ASN A 6 9.80 -19.99 21.58
N LEU A 7 9.65 -20.07 21.46
CA LEU A 7 10.07 -19.94 20.70
C LEU A 7 10.44 -19.65 19.98
N PRO A 8 10.49 -19.66 19.81
CA PRO A 8 11.02 -19.45 18.99
C PRO A 8 11.15 -19.14 18.31
N ARG A 9 11.27 -18.96 18.02
CA ARG A 9 11.27 -18.61 17.41
C ARG A 9 11.88 -18.35 16.51
N HIS A 10 12.40 -18.26 15.95
CA HIS A 10 12.78 -17.86 15.16
C HIS A 10 12.61 -17.67 14.04
N ARG A 11 13.35 -17.88 13.67
CA ARG A 11 12.67 -17.65 12.47
C ARG A 11 12.45 -16.15 12.17
N SER A 12 11.68 -15.77 11.11
CA SER A 12 11.45 -14.37 10.83
C SER A 12 11.07 -13.59 12.09
N SER A 13 11.72 -12.45 12.30
CA SER A 13 11.42 -11.56 13.40
C SER A 13 10.32 -10.56 13.04
N ARG A 14 9.90 -10.50 11.76
CA ARG A 14 8.89 -9.54 11.35
C ARG A 14 7.50 -10.10 11.58
N PRO A 15 6.60 -9.32 12.21
CA PRO A 15 5.21 -9.73 12.31
C PRO A 15 4.55 -9.67 10.95
N PRO A 16 3.47 -10.44 10.74
CA PRO A 16 2.70 -10.31 9.50
C PRO A 16 2.07 -8.93 9.41
N LEU A 17 1.86 -8.45 8.18
CA LEU A 17 1.20 -7.17 7.98
C LEU A 17 -0.28 -7.28 8.33
N PRO A 18 -0.88 -6.22 8.91
CA PRO A 18 -2.29 -6.27 9.30
C PRO A 18 -3.22 -6.33 8.09
N ASP A 19 -4.36 -6.97 8.26
CA ASP A 19 -5.38 -7.07 7.22
C ASP A 19 -5.90 -5.69 6.81
N ALA A 20 -5.94 -4.74 7.75
CA ALA A 20 -6.37 -3.39 7.45
C ALA A 20 -5.50 -2.74 6.38
N LEU A 21 -4.22 -3.07 6.35
CA LEU A 21 -3.31 -2.54 5.33
C LEU A 21 -3.68 -3.05 3.94
N GLY A 22 -4.03 -4.34 3.84
CA GLY A 22 -4.50 -4.90 2.56
C GLY A 22 -5.78 -4.23 2.09
N LYS A 23 -6.69 -3.91 3.02
CA LYS A 23 -7.92 -3.22 2.68
C LYS A 23 -7.64 -1.82 2.15
N LEU A 24 -6.69 -1.11 2.76
CA LEU A 24 -6.28 0.22 2.27
C LEU A 24 -5.73 0.14 0.84
N CYS A 25 -4.88 -0.84 0.57
CA CYS A 25 -4.31 -1.02 -0.76
C CYS A 25 -5.40 -1.32 -1.79
N THR A 26 -6.33 -2.19 -1.45
CA THR A 26 -7.43 -2.58 -2.33
C THR A 26 -8.36 -1.39 -2.58
N GLU A 27 -8.68 -0.64 -1.54
CA GLU A 27 -9.52 0.54 -1.66
C GLU A 27 -8.84 1.61 -2.52
N GLY A 28 -7.53 1.78 -2.34
CA GLY A 28 -6.75 2.71 -3.15
C GLY A 28 -6.79 2.35 -4.61
N LYS A 29 -6.63 1.05 -4.92
CA LYS A 29 -6.71 0.59 -6.31
C LYS A 29 -8.09 0.87 -6.91
N ALA A 30 -9.16 0.55 -6.17
CA ALA A 30 -10.52 0.77 -6.65
C ALA A 30 -10.78 2.26 -6.90
N THR A 31 -10.31 3.12 -5.99
CA THR A 31 -10.46 4.57 -6.14
C THR A 31 -9.68 5.08 -7.34
N ALA A 32 -8.48 4.56 -7.57
CA ALA A 32 -7.68 4.94 -8.73
C ALA A 32 -8.35 4.48 -10.03
N GLN A 33 -8.93 3.27 -10.05
CA GLN A 33 -9.66 2.78 -11.22
C GLN A 33 -10.88 3.66 -11.53
N TYR A 34 -11.53 4.19 -10.50
CA TYR A 34 -12.64 5.11 -10.68
C TYR A 34 -12.21 6.35 -11.48
N LEU A 35 -10.97 6.78 -11.36
CA LEU A 35 -10.46 7.94 -12.10
C LEU A 35 -10.42 7.73 -13.61
N TRP A 36 -10.50 6.48 -14.10
CA TRP A 36 -10.67 6.27 -15.53
C TRP A 36 -11.98 6.85 -16.03
N GLN A 37 -13.00 6.89 -15.19
CA GLN A 37 -14.31 7.41 -15.55
C GLN A 37 -14.45 8.90 -15.22
N VAL A 38 -13.88 9.33 -14.09
CA VAL A 38 -13.99 10.72 -13.63
C VAL A 38 -12.58 11.20 -13.24
N PRO A 39 -11.73 11.53 -14.23
CA PRO A 39 -10.31 11.80 -13.95
C PRO A 39 -10.05 13.00 -13.01
N ASP A 40 -10.94 13.97 -13.00
CA ASP A 40 -10.77 15.20 -12.22
C ASP A 40 -11.64 15.24 -10.97
N ASP A 41 -12.16 14.09 -10.53
CA ASP A 41 -12.93 14.02 -9.28
C ASP A 41 -12.01 14.35 -8.09
N GLN A 42 -12.21 15.51 -7.51
CA GLN A 42 -11.35 16.01 -6.44
C GLN A 42 -11.46 15.18 -5.17
N ALA A 43 -12.65 14.68 -4.86
CA ALA A 43 -12.85 13.85 -3.68
C ALA A 43 -12.10 12.53 -3.81
N ALA A 44 -12.16 11.90 -4.99
CA ALA A 44 -11.45 10.64 -5.24
C ALA A 44 -9.94 10.87 -5.16
N ARG A 45 -9.44 11.96 -5.73
CA ARG A 45 -8.02 12.28 -5.71
C ARG A 45 -7.53 12.52 -4.28
N ALA A 46 -8.31 13.25 -3.48
CA ALA A 46 -7.97 13.49 -2.08
C ALA A 46 -7.97 12.19 -1.28
N LYS A 47 -8.92 11.32 -1.55
CA LYS A 47 -9.01 10.01 -0.89
C LYS A 47 -7.77 9.17 -1.18
N ILE A 48 -7.28 9.18 -2.42
CA ILE A 48 -6.07 8.45 -2.79
C ILE A 48 -4.88 8.93 -1.94
N VAL A 49 -4.71 10.24 -1.82
CA VAL A 49 -3.61 10.80 -1.03
C VAL A 49 -3.73 10.39 0.44
N THR A 50 -4.95 10.44 0.99
CA THR A 50 -5.18 10.02 2.38
C THR A 50 -4.82 8.55 2.57
N ILE A 51 -5.26 7.69 1.66
CA ILE A 51 -4.96 6.26 1.72
C ILE A 51 -3.45 6.03 1.66
N LEU A 52 -2.76 6.71 0.73
CA LEU A 52 -1.31 6.55 0.58
C LEU A 52 -0.57 6.98 1.83
N ASN A 53 -1.00 8.07 2.47
CA ASN A 53 -0.38 8.51 3.71
C ASN A 53 -0.57 7.48 4.84
N GLN A 54 -1.74 6.86 4.90
CA GLN A 54 -2.00 5.82 5.90
C GLN A 54 -1.14 4.59 5.64
N ILE A 55 -0.98 4.20 4.39
CA ILE A 55 -0.11 3.08 4.03
C ILE A 55 1.33 3.41 4.39
N ALA A 56 1.77 4.65 4.14
CA ALA A 56 3.13 5.07 4.46
C ALA A 56 3.42 4.93 5.96
N VAL A 57 2.47 5.33 6.80
CA VAL A 57 2.62 5.19 8.25
C VAL A 57 2.76 3.72 8.64
N GLU A 58 1.92 2.85 8.09
CA GLU A 58 1.99 1.42 8.40
C GLU A 58 3.28 0.80 7.89
N ALA A 59 3.73 1.17 6.68
CA ALA A 59 4.97 0.64 6.13
C ALA A 59 6.15 1.02 7.03
N GLN A 60 6.15 2.24 7.54
CA GLN A 60 7.20 2.69 8.43
C GLN A 60 7.18 1.94 9.76
N LYS A 61 6.00 1.75 10.35
CA LYS A 61 5.85 0.99 11.58
C LYS A 61 6.35 -0.44 11.44
N GLN A 62 6.09 -1.05 10.28
CA GLN A 62 6.46 -2.44 10.02
C GLN A 62 7.85 -2.56 9.41
N ASN A 63 8.56 -1.44 9.26
CA ASN A 63 9.90 -1.40 8.67
C ASN A 63 9.94 -2.05 7.28
N ARG A 64 8.93 -1.76 6.46
CA ARG A 64 8.80 -2.28 5.09
C ARG A 64 9.29 -1.23 4.10
N LYS A 65 10.59 -1.21 3.85
CA LYS A 65 11.23 -0.15 3.06
C LYS A 65 10.78 -0.14 1.61
N GLU A 66 10.59 -1.32 1.03
CA GLU A 66 10.17 -1.41 -0.37
C GLU A 66 8.76 -0.86 -0.54
N MET A 67 7.86 -1.21 0.37
CA MET A 67 6.50 -0.67 0.35
C MET A 67 6.51 0.84 0.56
N GLY A 68 7.32 1.33 1.48
CA GLY A 68 7.45 2.78 1.72
C GLY A 68 7.94 3.52 0.50
N ARG A 69 8.88 2.95 -0.24
CA ARG A 69 9.40 3.55 -1.47
C ARG A 69 8.32 3.63 -2.53
N ASP A 70 7.56 2.55 -2.71
CA ASP A 70 6.46 2.54 -3.68
C ASP A 70 5.40 3.58 -3.32
N VAL A 71 5.08 3.72 -2.04
CA VAL A 71 4.11 4.73 -1.59
C VAL A 71 4.61 6.13 -1.91
N THR A 72 5.89 6.40 -1.70
CA THR A 72 6.47 7.71 -2.00
C THR A 72 6.33 8.04 -3.49
N GLU A 73 6.61 7.06 -4.35
CA GLU A 73 6.44 7.23 -5.79
C GLU A 73 4.97 7.50 -6.16
N LEU A 74 4.06 6.78 -5.52
CA LEU A 74 2.63 6.96 -5.78
C LEU A 74 2.14 8.33 -5.30
N LEU A 75 2.65 8.82 -4.18
CA LEU A 75 2.31 10.16 -3.71
C LEU A 75 2.75 11.23 -4.71
N THR A 76 3.93 11.06 -5.29
CA THR A 76 4.41 11.95 -6.34
C THR A 76 3.48 11.89 -7.56
N ALA A 77 3.11 10.69 -7.98
CA ALA A 77 2.20 10.52 -9.10
C ALA A 77 0.83 11.12 -8.81
N ALA A 78 0.33 10.99 -7.59
CA ALA A 78 -0.98 11.50 -7.20
C ALA A 78 -1.05 13.02 -7.24
N LYS A 79 0.09 13.69 -7.10
CA LYS A 79 0.17 15.16 -7.15
C LYS A 79 0.34 15.70 -8.56
N ALA A 80 0.58 14.84 -9.52
CA ALA A 80 0.71 15.26 -10.92
C ALA A 80 -0.64 15.66 -11.49
N SER A 81 -0.62 16.39 -12.61
CA SER A 81 -1.84 16.80 -13.28
C SER A 81 -2.61 15.57 -13.78
N PRO A 82 -3.95 15.63 -13.80
CA PRO A 82 -4.75 14.52 -14.30
C PRO A 82 -4.38 14.16 -15.75
N SER A 83 -4.17 12.86 -15.96
CA SER A 83 -3.84 12.33 -17.28
C SER A 83 -4.07 10.82 -17.25
N PRO A 84 -4.26 10.18 -18.42
CA PRO A 84 -4.34 8.72 -18.48
C PRO A 84 -3.08 8.07 -17.92
N GLN A 85 -1.90 8.65 -18.14
CA GLN A 85 -0.65 8.12 -17.63
C GLN A 85 -0.65 8.16 -16.10
N GLN A 86 -1.16 9.22 -15.50
CA GLN A 86 -1.24 9.31 -14.05
C GLN A 86 -2.13 8.22 -13.49
N VAL A 87 -3.31 8.01 -14.08
CA VAL A 87 -4.24 6.97 -13.61
C VAL A 87 -3.58 5.60 -13.72
N ASP A 88 -2.91 5.35 -14.83
CA ASP A 88 -2.22 4.07 -15.04
C ASP A 88 -1.14 3.84 -13.98
N LEU A 89 -0.35 4.88 -13.68
CA LEU A 89 0.67 4.79 -12.63
C LEU A 89 0.06 4.50 -11.26
N LEU A 90 -1.06 5.14 -10.95
CA LEU A 90 -1.72 4.93 -9.66
C LEU A 90 -2.28 3.51 -9.55
N VAL A 91 -2.99 3.05 -10.56
CA VAL A 91 -3.56 1.70 -10.56
C VAL A 91 -2.45 0.65 -10.47
N GLY A 92 -1.42 0.78 -11.31
CA GLY A 92 -0.30 -0.15 -11.30
C GLY A 92 0.47 -0.14 -10.01
N GLY A 93 0.63 1.05 -9.39
CA GLY A 93 1.32 1.17 -8.11
C GLY A 93 0.56 0.54 -6.98
N PHE A 94 -0.76 0.75 -6.91
CA PHE A 94 -1.57 0.07 -5.89
C PHE A 94 -1.55 -1.44 -6.09
N ASP A 95 -1.53 -1.90 -7.33
CA ASP A 95 -1.44 -3.33 -7.61
C ASP A 95 -0.12 -3.91 -7.05
N ARG A 96 0.99 -3.19 -7.22
CA ARG A 96 2.27 -3.60 -6.64
C ARG A 96 2.20 -3.65 -5.12
N LEU A 97 1.56 -2.65 -4.49
CA LEU A 97 1.40 -2.64 -3.04
C LEU A 97 0.60 -3.85 -2.55
N ILE A 98 -0.45 -4.22 -3.28
CA ILE A 98 -1.25 -5.39 -2.96
C ILE A 98 -0.38 -6.64 -3.01
N LYS A 99 0.45 -6.77 -4.04
CA LYS A 99 1.33 -7.93 -4.19
C LYS A 99 2.37 -8.00 -3.09
N LEU A 100 2.93 -6.85 -2.71
CA LEU A 100 3.88 -6.79 -1.59
C LEU A 100 3.22 -7.21 -0.28
N TRP A 101 1.99 -6.73 -0.05
CA TRP A 101 1.24 -7.09 1.14
C TRP A 101 0.93 -8.59 1.16
N GLN A 102 0.50 -9.15 0.03
CA GLN A 102 0.20 -10.57 -0.07
C GLN A 102 1.44 -11.42 0.19
N ALA A 103 2.58 -11.03 -0.37
CA ALA A 103 3.83 -11.75 -0.15
C ALA A 103 4.23 -11.71 1.32
N ALA A 104 4.14 -10.55 1.95
CA ALA A 104 4.46 -10.41 3.36
C ALA A 104 3.52 -11.22 4.24
N LYS A 105 2.23 -11.24 3.90
CA LYS A 105 1.23 -12.00 4.66
C LYS A 105 1.50 -13.49 4.55
N SER A 106 2.03 -13.95 3.42
CA SER A 106 2.36 -15.36 3.21
C SER A 106 3.66 -15.78 3.90
N GLY A 107 4.38 -14.85 4.53
CA GLY A 107 5.64 -15.15 5.17
C GLY A 107 6.82 -15.18 4.22
N LEU A 108 6.67 -14.64 3.05
CA LEU A 108 7.75 -14.59 2.06
C LEU A 108 8.63 -13.36 2.20
#